data_baae1a469b6142a7d01c656892d17e0d
#
_entry.id   baae1a469b6142a7d01c656892d17e0d
#
_cell.length_a   1.000
_cell.length_b   1.000
_cell.length_c   1.000
_cell.angle_alpha   90.00
_cell.angle_beta   90.00
_cell.angle_gamma   90.00
#
_symmetry.space_group_name_H-M   'P 1'
#
loop_
_entity.id
_entity.type
_entity.pdbx_description
1 polymer ?
#
loop_
_entity_poly.entity_id
_entity_poly.type
_entity_poly.pdbx_seq_one_letter_code
_entity_poly.pdbx_strand_id
1 'polypeptide(L)' 'MTRETKYNIGQEVWFQTLGINYKVKVIHITIDAFPDGEHIIHYNLHNQGYSYERNEDELFPTKEELLKSL' A
#
# COMPACT_ATOMS: atom_id res chain seq x y z
N MET A 1 2.82 -16.66 15.32
CA MET A 1 2.05 -16.71 14.07
C MET A 1 2.49 -15.56 13.17
N THR A 2 2.81 -15.88 11.94
CA THR A 2 3.24 -14.87 10.98
C THR A 2 2.02 -14.20 10.36
N ARG A 3 1.99 -12.88 10.37
CA ARG A 3 0.92 -12.14 9.72
C ARG A 3 1.27 -11.96 8.24
N GLU A 4 0.36 -12.33 7.38
CA GLU A 4 0.56 -12.18 5.95
C GLU A 4 0.20 -10.76 5.51
N THR A 5 1.03 -10.19 4.64
CA THR A 5 0.75 -8.92 4.00
C THR A 5 0.02 -9.16 2.68
N LYS A 6 -0.86 -8.25 2.32
CA LYS A 6 -1.65 -8.36 1.09
C LYS A 6 -0.77 -8.20 -0.16
N TYR A 7 0.27 -7.39 -0.05
CA TYR A 7 1.17 -7.10 -1.17
C TYR A 7 2.59 -7.47 -0.81
N ASN A 8 3.42 -7.72 -1.82
CA ASN A 8 4.82 -8.11 -1.66
C ASN A 8 5.75 -7.00 -2.10
N ILE A 9 6.98 -7.00 -1.56
CA ILE A 9 8.03 -6.08 -2.02
C ILE A 9 8.31 -6.35 -3.49
N GLY A 10 8.37 -5.27 -4.28
CA GLY A 10 8.55 -5.37 -5.73
C GLY A 10 7.26 -5.39 -6.52
N GLN A 11 6.13 -5.58 -5.85
CA GLN A 11 4.83 -5.61 -6.51
C GLN A 11 4.39 -4.19 -6.88
N GLU A 12 3.75 -4.03 -8.02
CA GLU A 12 3.16 -2.78 -8.42
C GLU A 12 1.73 -2.69 -7.90
N VAL A 13 1.40 -1.56 -7.32
CA VAL A 13 0.06 -1.30 -6.77
C VAL A 13 -0.37 0.10 -7.19
N TRP A 14 -1.63 0.41 -6.95
CA TRP A 14 -2.22 1.70 -7.32
C TRP A 14 -2.82 2.38 -6.10
N PHE A 15 -2.73 3.70 -6.07
CA PHE A 15 -3.46 4.51 -5.09
C PHE A 15 -3.84 5.85 -5.70
N GLN A 16 -4.83 6.51 -5.10
CA GLN A 16 -5.29 7.81 -5.56
C GLN A 16 -5.03 8.86 -4.49
N THR A 17 -4.50 10.00 -4.92
CA THR A 17 -4.37 11.17 -4.06
C THR A 17 -4.58 12.41 -4.91
N LEU A 18 -5.29 13.40 -4.35
CA LEU A 18 -5.59 14.67 -5.04
C LEU A 18 -6.19 14.46 -6.43
N GLY A 19 -7.02 13.44 -6.57
CA GLY A 19 -7.69 13.14 -7.84
C GLY A 19 -6.83 12.47 -8.89
N ILE A 20 -5.57 12.13 -8.56
CA ILE A 20 -4.64 11.50 -9.49
C ILE A 20 -4.40 10.05 -9.10
N ASN A 21 -4.45 9.16 -10.08
CA ASN A 21 -4.18 7.74 -9.87
C ASN A 21 -2.71 7.48 -10.14
N TYR A 22 -2.01 6.92 -9.14
CA TYR A 22 -0.58 6.63 -9.25
C TYR A 22 -0.34 5.13 -9.26
N LYS A 23 0.54 4.69 -10.15
CA LYS A 23 1.07 3.33 -10.15
C LYS A 23 2.43 3.39 -9.48
N VAL A 24 2.60 2.63 -8.40
CA VAL A 24 3.81 2.69 -7.59
C VAL A 24 4.31 1.27 -7.29
N LYS A 25 5.57 1.17 -6.91
CA LYS A 25 6.18 -0.12 -6.55
C LYS A 25 6.38 -0.17 -5.04
N VAL A 26 6.04 -1.30 -4.44
CA VAL A 26 6.27 -1.54 -3.02
C VAL A 26 7.76 -1.79 -2.81
N ILE A 27 8.40 -0.95 -1.99
CA ILE A 27 9.83 -1.07 -1.70
C ILE A 27 10.11 -1.51 -0.26
N HIS A 28 9.15 -1.34 0.64
CA HIS A 28 9.30 -1.71 2.04
C HIS A 28 7.93 -1.91 2.66
N ILE A 29 7.85 -2.78 3.66
CA ILE A 29 6.61 -3.06 4.39
C ILE A 29 6.90 -2.91 5.88
N THR A 30 6.08 -2.11 6.55
CA THR A 30 6.18 -1.90 7.99
C THR A 30 4.91 -2.40 8.66
N ILE A 31 5.08 -3.21 9.71
CA ILE A 31 3.94 -3.72 10.48
C ILE A 31 4.08 -3.18 11.90
N ASP A 32 3.11 -2.36 12.31
CA ASP A 32 3.03 -1.83 13.67
C ASP A 32 2.05 -2.66 14.48
N ALA A 33 2.53 -3.24 15.58
CA ALA A 33 1.71 -4.03 16.48
C ALA A 33 1.45 -3.22 17.75
N PHE A 34 0.21 -3.24 18.22
CA PHE A 34 -0.21 -2.51 19.40
C PHE A 34 -0.53 -3.46 20.55
N PRO A 35 -0.43 -2.99 21.80
CA PRO A 35 -0.67 -3.87 22.97
C PRO A 35 -2.04 -4.52 23.01
N ASP A 36 -3.04 -3.92 22.35
CA ASP A 36 -4.40 -4.47 22.32
C ASP A 36 -4.60 -5.57 21.26
N GLY A 37 -3.53 -5.94 20.57
CA GLY A 37 -3.60 -6.95 19.52
C GLY A 37 -3.83 -6.42 18.12
N GLU A 38 -4.03 -5.11 17.98
CA GLU A 38 -4.21 -4.50 16.67
C GLU A 38 -2.90 -4.42 15.91
N HIS A 39 -3.01 -4.46 14.59
CA HIS A 39 -1.86 -4.33 13.71
C HIS A 39 -2.22 -3.34 12.59
N ILE A 40 -1.26 -2.48 12.25
CA ILE A 40 -1.39 -1.59 11.11
C ILE A 40 -0.25 -1.90 10.15
N ILE A 41 -0.58 -2.16 8.90
CA ILE A 41 0.41 -2.47 7.87
C ILE A 41 0.54 -1.27 6.95
N HIS A 42 1.77 -0.74 6.88
CA HIS A 42 2.10 0.39 6.01
C HIS A 42 3.01 -0.09 4.89
N TYR A 43 2.82 0.47 3.71
CA TYR A 43 3.68 0.18 2.57
C TYR A 43 4.44 1.43 2.18
N ASN A 44 5.75 1.31 2.05
CA ASN A 44 6.58 2.35 1.49
C ASN A 44 6.64 2.13 -0.02
N LEU A 45 6.31 3.16 -0.77
CA LEU A 45 6.09 3.09 -2.20
C LEU A 45 7.00 4.05 -2.92
N HIS A 46 7.36 3.73 -4.15
CA HIS A 46 8.26 4.57 -4.94
C HIS A 46 7.72 4.73 -6.37
N ASN A 47 7.82 5.96 -6.88
CA ASN A 47 7.47 6.26 -8.27
C ASN A 47 8.29 7.47 -8.73
N GLN A 48 9.15 7.27 -9.74
CA GLN A 48 9.91 8.34 -10.40
C GLN A 48 10.58 9.32 -9.43
N GLY A 49 11.31 8.78 -8.44
CA GLY A 49 12.03 9.61 -7.49
C GLY A 49 11.23 10.11 -6.31
N TYR A 50 9.93 9.84 -6.29
CA TYR A 50 9.07 10.21 -5.17
C TYR A 50 8.78 9.00 -4.30
N SER A 51 8.72 9.23 -3.00
CA SER A 51 8.39 8.18 -2.02
C SER A 51 7.07 8.50 -1.36
N TYR A 52 6.27 7.44 -1.14
CA TYR A 52 4.98 7.56 -0.50
C TYR A 52 4.85 6.49 0.58
N GLU A 53 4.03 6.76 1.59
CA GLU A 53 3.68 5.76 2.58
C GLU A 53 2.15 5.72 2.66
N ARG A 54 1.59 4.51 2.54
CA ARG A 54 0.14 4.32 2.58
C ARG A 54 -0.21 3.05 3.34
N ASN A 55 -1.37 3.06 3.96
CA ASN A 55 -1.90 1.87 4.64
C ASN A 55 -2.38 0.86 3.60
N GLU A 56 -2.47 -0.40 4.04
CA GLU A 56 -2.86 -1.49 3.15
C GLU A 56 -4.22 -1.26 2.50
N ASP A 57 -5.17 -0.68 3.23
CA ASP A 57 -6.52 -0.45 2.71
C ASP A 57 -6.62 0.72 1.74
N GLU A 58 -5.54 1.51 1.59
CA GLU A 58 -5.50 2.60 0.62
C GLU A 58 -4.95 2.17 -0.72
N LEU A 59 -4.48 0.93 -0.84
CA LEU A 59 -3.84 0.42 -2.04
C LEU A 59 -4.73 -0.57 -2.79
N PHE A 60 -4.51 -0.66 -4.10
CA PHE A 60 -5.26 -1.55 -4.97
C PHE A 60 -4.28 -2.30 -5.87
N PRO A 61 -4.53 -3.60 -6.15
CA PRO A 61 -3.61 -4.39 -6.97
C PRO A 61 -3.65 -4.00 -8.45
N THR A 62 -4.76 -3.41 -8.91
CA THR A 62 -4.90 -2.97 -10.30
C THR A 62 -5.60 -1.63 -10.36
N LYS A 63 -5.44 -0.94 -11.50
CA LYS A 63 -6.14 0.31 -11.74
C LYS A 63 -7.65 0.11 -11.74
N GLU A 64 -8.12 -1.02 -12.27
CA GLU A 64 -9.55 -1.34 -12.31
C GLU A 64 -10.15 -1.41 -10.91
N GLU A 65 -9.43 -2.06 -9.97
CA GLU A 65 -9.90 -2.13 -8.59
C GLU A 65 -9.95 -0.76 -7.94
N LEU A 66 -8.97 0.09 -8.22
CA LEU A 66 -8.96 1.47 -7.72
C LEU A 66 -10.18 2.24 -8.24
N LEU A 67 -10.46 2.15 -9.53
CA LEU A 67 -11.58 2.86 -10.13
C LEU A 67 -12.92 2.39 -9.60
N LYS A 68 -13.06 1.11 -9.26
CA LYS A 68 -14.29 0.57 -8.68
C LYS A 68 -14.56 1.11 -7.29
N SER A 69 -13.52 1.57 -6.58
CA SER A 69 -13.66 2.06 -5.22
C SER A 69 -14.10 3.53 -5.15
N LEU A 70 -14.08 4.21 -6.27
CA LEU A 70 -14.39 5.65 -6.33
C LEU A 70 -15.90 5.92 -6.38
#